data_559ac9b067923ae867fe3341fde19d3a
#
_entry.id   559ac9b067923ae867fe3341fde19d3a
#
_cell.length_a   1.000
_cell.length_b   1.000
_cell.length_c   1.000
_cell.angle_alpha   90.00
_cell.angle_beta   90.00
_cell.angle_gamma   90.00
#
_symmetry.space_group_name_H-M   'P 1'
#
loop_
_entity.id
_entity.type
_entity.pdbx_description
1 polymer ?
#
loop_
_entity_poly.entity_id
_entity_poly.type
_entity_poly.pdbx_seq_one_letter_code
_entity_poly.pdbx_strand_id
1 'polypeptide(L)'
;MKLIVGLGNPGENYKLTRHNIGFIYIDEYLKNNGVGVRDYKKKFKGEIVELNKNGEKVIFLKPLTFMNLSGESIREAVKFYKLDPKTDLFVIYDDMDLELGRIKLKANGRSGGHNGIKSIISNLGAEFIR
;
A
#
# COMPACT_ATOMS: atom_id res chain seq x y z
N MET A 1 -15.96 1.48 1.49
CA MET A 1 -14.65 2.15 1.54
C MET A 1 -13.55 1.13 1.32
N LYS A 2 -12.57 1.48 0.50
CA LYS A 2 -11.41 0.62 0.23
C LYS A 2 -10.13 1.36 0.59
N LEU A 3 -9.14 0.63 1.09
CA LEU A 3 -7.80 1.13 1.38
C LEU A 3 -6.82 0.43 0.44
N ILE A 4 -6.16 1.22 -0.40
CA ILE A 4 -5.16 0.71 -1.35
C ILE A 4 -3.80 1.21 -0.88
N VAL A 5 -2.90 0.29 -0.58
CA VAL A 5 -1.58 0.59 -0.04
C VAL A 5 -0.51 0.20 -1.06
N GLY A 6 0.40 1.13 -1.33
CA GLY A 6 1.61 0.83 -2.08
C GLY A 6 2.79 0.76 -1.13
N LEU A 7 3.50 -0.35 -1.11
CA LEU A 7 4.68 -0.51 -0.25
C LEU A 7 5.93 0.03 -0.93
N GLY A 8 6.84 0.55 -0.13
CA GLY A 8 8.11 1.06 -0.58
C GLY A 8 8.93 1.61 0.59
N ASN A 9 10.15 2.05 0.28
CA ASN A 9 11.00 2.74 1.23
C ASN A 9 11.08 4.23 0.85
N PRO A 10 10.90 5.15 1.81
CA PRO A 10 11.02 6.57 1.51
C PRO A 10 12.48 6.95 1.23
N GLY A 11 12.67 7.99 0.44
CA GLY A 11 13.98 8.57 0.15
C GLY A 11 14.41 8.40 -1.31
N GLU A 12 15.27 9.31 -1.76
CA GLU A 12 15.75 9.35 -3.15
C GLU A 12 16.52 8.09 -3.54
N ASN A 13 17.22 7.46 -2.61
CA ASN A 13 18.02 6.27 -2.88
C ASN A 13 17.17 5.06 -3.31
N TYR A 14 15.90 5.07 -3.00
CA TYR A 14 15.00 3.94 -3.29
C TYR A 14 13.98 4.25 -4.39
N LYS A 15 13.95 5.49 -4.88
CA LYS A 15 12.89 6.00 -5.73
C LYS A 15 12.62 5.17 -6.98
N LEU A 16 13.66 4.64 -7.61
CA LEU A 16 13.56 3.85 -8.84
C LEU A 16 13.89 2.37 -8.62
N THR A 17 13.95 1.93 -7.37
CA THR A 17 14.24 0.53 -7.09
C THR A 17 12.99 -0.33 -7.22
N ARG A 18 13.19 -1.62 -7.42
CA ARG A 18 12.12 -2.60 -7.52
C ARG A 18 11.22 -2.63 -6.28
N HIS A 19 11.81 -2.41 -5.10
CA HIS A 19 11.05 -2.38 -3.84
C HIS A 19 10.08 -1.20 -3.75
N ASN A 20 10.23 -0.19 -4.62
CA ASN A 20 9.31 0.95 -4.64
C ASN A 20 8.22 0.85 -5.69
N ILE A 21 8.03 -0.33 -6.30
CA ILE A 21 6.99 -0.51 -7.31
C ILE A 21 5.60 -0.14 -6.79
N GLY A 22 5.31 -0.41 -5.51
CA GLY A 22 4.06 -0.02 -4.89
C GLY A 22 3.87 1.49 -4.85
N PHE A 23 4.90 2.23 -4.47
CA PHE A 23 4.89 3.70 -4.49
C PHE A 23 4.70 4.23 -5.92
N ILE A 24 5.43 3.64 -6.86
CA ILE A 24 5.38 4.06 -8.27
C ILE A 24 3.97 3.87 -8.83
N TYR A 25 3.33 2.74 -8.56
CA TYR A 25 1.97 2.45 -9.00
C TYR A 25 0.97 3.46 -8.43
N ILE A 26 1.04 3.73 -7.14
CA ILE A 26 0.15 4.68 -6.48
C ILE A 26 0.32 6.07 -7.11
N ASP A 27 1.55 6.54 -7.25
CA ASP A 27 1.82 7.88 -7.78
C ASP A 27 1.36 8.03 -9.23
N GLU A 28 1.60 7.02 -10.07
CA GLU A 28 1.17 7.05 -11.47
C GLU A 28 -0.35 7.01 -11.60
N TYR A 29 -1.01 6.16 -10.82
CA TYR A 29 -2.46 6.07 -10.83
C TYR A 29 -3.09 7.41 -10.43
N LEU A 30 -2.59 8.00 -9.34
CA LEU A 30 -3.11 9.26 -8.85
C LEU A 30 -2.86 10.40 -9.83
N LYS A 31 -1.67 10.44 -10.43
CA LYS A 31 -1.33 11.42 -11.46
C LYS A 31 -2.29 11.34 -12.64
N ASN A 32 -2.61 10.14 -13.09
CA ASN A 32 -3.54 9.90 -14.20
C ASN A 32 -4.98 10.27 -13.84
N ASN A 33 -5.28 10.44 -12.56
CA ASN A 33 -6.58 10.88 -12.07
C ASN A 33 -6.58 12.33 -11.60
N GLY A 34 -5.58 13.12 -12.01
CA GLY A 34 -5.51 14.54 -11.74
C GLY A 34 -5.01 14.92 -10.36
N VAL A 35 -4.40 13.97 -9.64
CA VAL A 35 -3.89 14.22 -8.28
C VAL A 35 -2.38 14.44 -8.33
N GLY A 36 -1.94 15.59 -7.86
CA GLY A 36 -0.53 15.92 -7.77
C GLY A 36 0.02 15.73 -6.37
N VAL A 37 1.35 15.86 -6.24
CA VAL A 37 2.06 15.69 -4.96
C VAL A 37 1.51 16.64 -3.87
N ARG A 38 1.01 17.80 -4.25
CA ARG A 38 0.43 18.79 -3.33
C ARG A 38 -0.81 18.28 -2.61
N ASP A 39 -1.50 17.30 -3.20
CA ASP A 39 -2.77 16.78 -2.68
C ASP A 39 -2.54 15.66 -1.66
N TYR A 40 -1.31 15.22 -1.49
CA TYR A 40 -0.95 14.19 -0.53
C TYR A 40 -0.92 14.77 0.88
N LYS A 41 -1.56 14.09 1.82
CA LYS A 41 -1.60 14.50 3.23
C LYS A 41 -0.83 13.50 4.07
N LYS A 42 -0.07 14.00 5.05
CA LYS A 42 0.64 13.12 5.97
C LYS A 42 -0.30 12.63 7.06
N LYS A 43 -0.44 11.32 7.15
CA LYS A 43 -1.28 10.66 8.16
C LYS A 43 -0.87 9.19 8.26
N PHE A 44 -1.09 8.58 9.43
CA PHE A 44 -0.81 7.16 9.66
C PHE A 44 0.65 6.78 9.36
N LYS A 45 1.59 7.64 9.74
CA LYS A 45 3.02 7.42 9.45
C LYS A 45 3.31 7.26 7.96
N GLY A 46 2.50 7.91 7.12
CA GLY A 46 2.62 7.82 5.67
C GLY A 46 2.00 9.02 4.98
N GLU A 47 1.73 8.84 3.70
CA GLU A 47 1.02 9.83 2.89
C GLU A 47 -0.27 9.23 2.37
N ILE A 48 -1.36 9.99 2.44
CA ILE A 48 -2.67 9.52 2.00
C ILE A 48 -3.29 10.48 0.98
N VAL A 49 -4.15 9.90 0.12
CA VAL A 49 -5.03 10.64 -0.78
C VAL A 49 -6.39 9.96 -0.75
N GLU A 50 -7.46 10.74 -0.67
CA GLU A 50 -8.83 10.23 -0.75
C GLU A 50 -9.41 10.54 -2.13
N LEU A 51 -9.99 9.54 -2.78
CA LEU A 51 -10.75 9.72 -4.00
C LEU A 51 -12.14 9.12 -3.84
N ASN A 52 -13.11 9.68 -4.59
CA ASN A 52 -14.44 9.11 -4.74
C ASN A 52 -14.53 8.46 -6.11
N LYS A 53 -14.80 7.16 -6.14
CA LYS A 53 -14.96 6.40 -7.38
C LYS A 53 -16.34 5.74 -7.38
N ASN A 54 -17.21 6.20 -8.27
CA ASN A 54 -18.57 5.66 -8.42
C ASN A 54 -19.35 5.65 -7.10
N GLY A 55 -19.17 6.70 -6.27
CA GLY A 55 -19.84 6.82 -4.99
C GLY A 55 -19.14 6.11 -3.84
N GLU A 56 -18.07 5.39 -4.09
CA GLU A 56 -17.28 4.72 -3.05
C GLU A 56 -16.01 5.52 -2.73
N LYS A 57 -15.74 5.71 -1.43
CA LYS A 57 -14.50 6.34 -0.99
C LYS A 57 -13.35 5.34 -1.07
N VAL A 58 -12.28 5.75 -1.74
CA VAL A 58 -11.06 4.96 -1.86
C VAL A 58 -9.91 5.77 -1.27
N ILE A 59 -9.21 5.19 -0.31
CA ILE A 59 -8.06 5.81 0.35
C ILE A 59 -6.79 5.16 -0.21
N PHE A 60 -5.86 5.98 -0.65
CA PHE A 60 -4.55 5.53 -1.10
C PHE A 60 -3.53 5.86 -0.02
N LEU A 61 -2.72 4.91 0.38
CA LEU A 61 -1.72 5.06 1.44
C LEU A 61 -0.34 4.61 0.96
N LYS A 62 0.64 5.48 1.18
CA LYS A 62 2.05 5.14 1.00
C LYS A 62 2.71 5.21 2.37
N PRO A 63 2.97 4.08 3.04
CA PRO A 63 3.67 4.10 4.32
C PRO A 63 5.08 4.67 4.16
N LEU A 64 5.47 5.57 5.08
CA LEU A 64 6.81 6.17 5.09
C LEU A 64 7.66 5.62 6.23
N THR A 65 7.31 4.45 6.73
CA THR A 65 7.93 3.79 7.87
C THR A 65 9.18 2.98 7.54
N PHE A 66 9.59 2.94 6.28
CA PHE A 66 10.45 1.90 5.75
C PHE A 66 9.75 0.53 5.72
N MET A 67 10.25 -0.34 4.86
CA MET A 67 9.53 -1.56 4.47
C MET A 67 9.18 -2.47 5.65
N ASN A 68 10.11 -2.67 6.56
CA ASN A 68 9.94 -3.60 7.68
C ASN A 68 8.93 -3.12 8.75
N LEU A 69 8.46 -1.88 8.66
CA LEU A 69 7.48 -1.33 9.60
C LEU A 69 6.17 -0.93 8.91
N SER A 70 5.98 -1.34 7.66
CA SER A 70 4.80 -0.98 6.86
C SER A 70 3.48 -1.33 7.55
N GLY A 71 3.44 -2.45 8.26
CA GLY A 71 2.24 -2.89 8.97
C GLY A 71 1.77 -1.95 10.07
N GLU A 72 2.67 -1.18 10.67
CA GLU A 72 2.29 -0.20 11.70
C GLU A 72 1.44 0.91 11.09
N SER A 73 1.85 1.43 9.94
CA SER A 73 1.11 2.46 9.21
C SER A 73 -0.27 1.96 8.80
N ILE A 74 -0.32 0.77 8.20
CA ILE A 74 -1.55 0.17 7.70
C ILE A 74 -2.52 -0.11 8.85
N ARG A 75 -2.01 -0.61 9.98
CA ARG A 75 -2.83 -0.89 11.16
C ARG A 75 -3.51 0.38 11.67
N GLU A 76 -2.80 1.51 11.71
CA GLU A 76 -3.39 2.78 12.12
C GLU A 76 -4.54 3.17 11.20
N ALA A 77 -4.36 3.05 9.88
CA ALA A 77 -5.40 3.39 8.91
C ALA A 77 -6.61 2.45 9.01
N VAL A 78 -6.36 1.16 9.11
CA VAL A 78 -7.44 0.15 9.24
C VAL A 78 -8.29 0.41 10.48
N LYS A 79 -7.65 0.73 11.59
CA LYS A 79 -8.36 1.06 12.84
C LYS A 79 -9.15 2.35 12.72
N PHE A 80 -8.54 3.38 12.15
CA PHE A 80 -9.17 4.69 12.01
C PHE A 80 -10.45 4.61 11.18
N TYR A 81 -10.40 3.92 10.04
CA TYR A 81 -11.55 3.79 9.13
C TYR A 81 -12.44 2.59 9.45
N LYS A 82 -12.09 1.80 10.45
CA LYS A 82 -12.84 0.59 10.86
C LYS A 82 -13.04 -0.38 9.71
N LEU A 83 -11.95 -0.70 9.01
CA LEU A 83 -11.97 -1.56 7.83
C LEU A 83 -11.78 -3.03 8.19
N ASP A 84 -12.25 -3.90 7.29
CA ASP A 84 -11.99 -5.33 7.35
C ASP A 84 -10.82 -5.64 6.40
N PRO A 85 -9.65 -6.08 6.91
CA PRO A 85 -8.51 -6.36 6.04
C PRO A 85 -8.79 -7.40 4.96
N LYS A 86 -9.72 -8.30 5.19
CA LYS A 86 -10.04 -9.37 4.24
C LYS A 86 -10.71 -8.87 2.98
N THR A 87 -11.51 -7.79 3.09
CA THR A 87 -12.34 -7.30 1.98
C THR A 87 -11.99 -5.89 1.53
N ASP A 88 -11.42 -5.08 2.43
CA ASP A 88 -11.26 -3.65 2.20
C ASP A 88 -9.81 -3.22 1.98
N LEU A 89 -8.84 -4.07 2.32
CA LEU A 89 -7.42 -3.76 2.23
C LEU A 89 -6.78 -4.42 0.99
N PHE A 90 -6.16 -3.58 0.15
CA PHE A 90 -5.44 -4.02 -1.04
C PHE A 90 -4.00 -3.52 -0.94
N VAL A 91 -3.03 -4.43 -1.07
CA VAL A 91 -1.61 -4.10 -0.94
C VAL A 91 -0.88 -4.37 -2.24
N ILE A 92 -0.20 -3.35 -2.73
CA ILE A 92 0.64 -3.44 -3.95
C ILE A 92 2.10 -3.46 -3.49
N TYR A 93 2.83 -4.49 -3.91
CA TYR A 93 4.23 -4.67 -3.50
C TYR A 93 4.99 -5.44 -4.58
N ASP A 94 6.32 -5.44 -4.47
CA ASP A 94 7.17 -6.19 -5.37
C ASP A 94 7.20 -7.68 -4.99
N ASP A 95 7.12 -8.53 -6.01
CA ASP A 95 7.28 -9.97 -5.84
C ASP A 95 8.44 -10.41 -6.75
N MET A 96 9.49 -10.93 -6.16
CA MET A 96 10.70 -11.30 -6.89
C MET A 96 10.50 -12.51 -7.79
N ASP A 97 9.44 -13.28 -7.55
CA ASP A 97 9.10 -14.46 -8.36
C ASP A 97 8.24 -14.13 -9.56
N LEU A 98 7.79 -12.87 -9.70
CA LEU A 98 6.98 -12.42 -10.83
C LEU A 98 7.82 -11.65 -11.83
N GLU A 99 7.50 -11.82 -13.12
CA GLU A 99 8.07 -11.02 -14.17
C GLU A 99 7.58 -9.57 -14.06
N LEU A 100 8.43 -8.64 -14.49
CA LEU A 100 8.06 -7.23 -14.54
C LEU A 100 6.82 -7.03 -15.42
N GLY A 101 5.88 -6.25 -14.92
CA GLY A 101 4.64 -5.94 -15.63
C GLY A 101 3.50 -6.90 -15.35
N ARG A 102 3.71 -7.98 -14.62
CA ARG A 102 2.65 -8.86 -14.21
C ARG A 102 2.02 -8.40 -12.90
N ILE A 103 0.70 -8.52 -12.82
CA ILE A 103 -0.05 -8.24 -11.60
C ILE A 103 -0.73 -9.53 -11.16
N LYS A 104 -0.62 -9.84 -9.87
CA LYS A 104 -1.22 -11.03 -9.29
C LYS A 104 -2.03 -10.65 -8.06
N LEU A 105 -3.25 -11.16 -7.96
CA LEU A 105 -4.10 -10.96 -6.80
C LEU A 105 -4.11 -12.20 -5.93
N LYS A 106 -3.90 -12.01 -4.64
CA LYS A 106 -3.96 -13.06 -3.63
C LYS A 106 -4.81 -12.60 -2.46
N ALA A 107 -5.63 -13.49 -1.92
CA ALA A 107 -6.44 -13.19 -0.74
C ALA A 107 -5.72 -13.51 0.58
N ASN A 108 -4.73 -14.38 0.54
CA ASN A 108 -3.93 -14.74 1.73
C ASN A 108 -2.61 -15.37 1.29
N GLY A 109 -1.79 -15.75 2.25
CA GLY A 109 -0.54 -16.43 1.99
C GLY A 109 0.56 -15.99 2.93
N ARG A 110 1.73 -16.60 2.75
CA ARG A 110 2.94 -16.27 3.51
C ARG A 110 3.63 -15.06 2.91
N SER A 111 4.56 -14.48 3.67
CA SER A 111 5.30 -13.30 3.23
C SER A 111 6.23 -13.56 2.04
N GLY A 112 6.63 -14.82 1.83
CA GLY A 112 7.63 -15.14 0.82
C GLY A 112 8.97 -14.45 1.06
N GLY A 113 9.27 -14.10 2.32
CA GLY A 113 10.48 -13.36 2.67
C GLY A 113 10.37 -11.85 2.55
N HIS A 114 9.25 -11.32 2.05
CA HIS A 114 9.06 -9.87 1.89
C HIS A 114 8.84 -9.20 3.25
N ASN A 115 9.72 -8.26 3.61
CA ASN A 115 9.71 -7.62 4.92
C ASN A 115 8.44 -6.80 5.17
N GLY A 116 7.93 -6.12 4.17
CA GLY A 116 6.68 -5.35 4.28
C GLY A 116 5.49 -6.26 4.56
N ILE A 117 5.40 -7.37 3.83
CA ILE A 117 4.31 -8.34 4.03
C ILE A 117 4.43 -9.02 5.40
N LYS A 118 5.65 -9.33 5.86
CA LYS A 118 5.88 -9.83 7.22
C LYS A 118 5.33 -8.86 8.27
N SER A 119 5.61 -7.58 8.10
CA SER A 119 5.15 -6.53 9.01
C SER A 119 3.61 -6.45 9.03
N ILE A 120 2.97 -6.52 7.88
CA ILE A 120 1.51 -6.50 7.78
C ILE A 120 0.90 -7.72 8.47
N ILE A 121 1.42 -8.91 8.19
CA ILE A 121 0.95 -10.15 8.81
C ILE A 121 1.09 -10.09 10.32
N SER A 122 2.22 -9.57 10.82
CA SER A 122 2.46 -9.43 12.25
C SER A 122 1.46 -8.48 12.91
N ASN A 123 1.03 -7.43 12.21
CA ASN A 123 0.13 -6.41 12.76
C ASN A 123 -1.35 -6.69 12.53
N LEU A 124 -1.72 -7.36 11.44
CA LEU A 124 -3.10 -7.48 11.00
C LEU A 124 -3.55 -8.92 10.69
N GLY A 125 -2.62 -9.86 10.61
CA GLY A 125 -2.91 -11.21 10.16
C GLY A 125 -2.67 -11.38 8.66
N ALA A 126 -2.77 -12.62 8.17
CA ALA A 126 -2.37 -12.98 6.81
C ALA A 126 -3.46 -12.74 5.76
N GLU A 127 -4.69 -12.52 6.15
CA GLU A 127 -5.82 -12.42 5.22
C GLU A 127 -6.07 -10.97 4.79
N PHE A 128 -5.54 -10.60 3.65
CA PHE A 128 -5.79 -9.33 2.96
C PHE A 128 -5.45 -9.52 1.48
N ILE A 129 -5.95 -8.64 0.64
CA ILE A 129 -5.74 -8.75 -0.82
C ILE A 129 -4.40 -8.08 -1.20
N ARG A 130 -3.63 -8.77 -2.00
CA ARG A 130 -2.29 -8.30 -2.39
C ARG A 130 -1.96 -8.70 -3.84
#